data_2a3d7cc6573000d8299231e2a7a50aa9
#
_entry.id   2a3d7cc6573000d8299231e2a7a50aa9
#
_cell.length_a   1.000
_cell.length_b   1.000
_cell.length_c   1.000
_cell.angle_alpha   90.00
_cell.angle_beta   90.00
_cell.angle_gamma   90.00
#
_symmetry.space_group_name_H-M   'P 1'
#
loop_
_entity.id
_entity.type
_entity.pdbx_description
1 polymer ?
#
loop_
_entity_poly.entity_id
_entity_poly.type
_entity_poly.pdbx_seq_one_letter_code
_entity_poly.pdbx_strand_id
1 'polypeptide(L)'
;DFMRVNVLQHAPNQGPGSIQAWCHARDNEMFVYHPGNFGILPTVDETDLLVVLGSPNSPNDDLDWVKNERVLIRKMLDQHKPILGICFGSQQIAKTLGYKVLDAPAKEVGWAPVYLQDQTITGIPDKLTALHWHEQMSEIPTEAKLLFSSDLVKNQGFLLGDNVIGLQFHFEPQIDNVREIAINDGAYALENNDLHQTPTEIINHGVPEKNKDVMFTLLDFIAK
;
A
#
# COMPACT_ATOMS: atom_id res chain seq x y z
N ASP A 1 -7.23 22.88 -7.71
CA ASP A 1 -6.85 23.03 -6.30
C ASP A 1 -5.82 21.96 -5.93
N PHE A 2 -4.76 22.37 -5.27
CA PHE A 2 -3.75 21.42 -4.81
C PHE A 2 -4.11 20.88 -3.43
N MET A 3 -3.58 19.68 -3.14
CA MET A 3 -3.79 18.99 -1.88
C MET A 3 -2.52 18.96 -1.05
N ARG A 4 -2.68 18.87 0.26
CA ARG A 4 -1.61 18.45 1.15
C ARG A 4 -1.71 16.92 1.31
N VAL A 5 -0.72 16.23 0.79
CA VAL A 5 -0.59 14.77 0.86
C VAL A 5 0.37 14.42 1.98
N ASN A 6 -0.12 13.77 3.01
CA ASN A 6 0.72 13.31 4.12
C ASN A 6 0.95 11.81 3.99
N VAL A 7 2.23 11.43 3.97
CA VAL A 7 2.69 10.05 3.78
C VAL A 7 3.27 9.54 5.10
N LEU A 8 2.81 8.37 5.53
CA LEU A 8 3.36 7.68 6.70
C LEU A 8 4.31 6.58 6.20
N GLN A 9 5.60 6.79 6.39
CA GLN A 9 6.67 5.86 6.01
C GLN A 9 7.26 5.21 7.25
N HIS A 10 7.45 3.90 7.24
CA HIS A 10 7.82 3.11 8.41
C HIS A 10 9.19 2.46 8.31
N ALA A 11 9.80 2.48 7.14
CA ALA A 11 11.13 1.93 6.91
C ALA A 11 11.84 2.70 5.80
N PRO A 12 13.18 2.86 5.88
CA PRO A 12 13.94 3.58 4.86
C PRO A 12 13.81 2.98 3.46
N ASN A 13 13.63 1.64 3.37
CA ASN A 13 13.53 0.91 2.12
C ASN A 13 12.09 0.74 1.61
N GLN A 14 11.12 1.42 2.21
CA GLN A 14 9.72 1.39 1.80
C GLN A 14 9.18 2.82 1.66
N GLY A 15 9.76 3.58 0.72
CA GLY A 15 9.37 4.94 0.43
C GLY A 15 8.17 5.05 -0.51
N PRO A 16 7.76 6.28 -0.84
CA PRO A 16 6.54 6.55 -1.61
C PRO A 16 6.63 6.20 -3.11
N GLY A 17 7.85 6.02 -3.66
CA GLY A 17 8.01 5.68 -5.07
C GLY A 17 7.28 6.63 -6.02
N SER A 18 6.49 6.09 -6.96
CA SER A 18 5.78 6.89 -7.96
C SER A 18 4.67 7.78 -7.39
N ILE A 19 4.29 7.60 -6.12
CA ILE A 19 3.35 8.51 -5.45
C ILE A 19 3.93 9.92 -5.39
N GLN A 20 5.24 10.05 -5.17
CA GLN A 20 5.93 11.34 -5.21
C GLN A 20 5.82 11.98 -6.59
N ALA A 21 6.01 11.19 -7.65
CA ALA A 21 5.87 11.69 -9.02
C ALA A 21 4.43 12.17 -9.31
N TRP A 22 3.43 11.47 -8.78
CA TRP A 22 2.03 11.88 -8.90
C TRP A 22 1.79 13.22 -8.20
N CYS A 23 2.28 13.38 -6.97
CA CYS A 23 2.15 14.64 -6.24
C CYS A 23 2.77 15.80 -7.04
N HIS A 24 3.97 15.60 -7.59
CA HIS A 24 4.63 16.59 -8.41
C HIS A 24 3.83 16.91 -9.68
N ALA A 25 3.34 15.91 -10.38
CA ALA A 25 2.57 16.08 -11.61
C ALA A 25 1.23 16.79 -11.41
N ARG A 26 0.66 16.74 -10.21
CA ARG A 26 -0.63 17.35 -9.86
C ARG A 26 -0.47 18.62 -9.03
N ASP A 27 0.75 19.11 -8.85
CA ASP A 27 1.08 20.28 -8.03
C ASP A 27 0.60 20.15 -6.57
N ASN A 28 0.59 18.91 -6.06
CA ASN A 28 0.28 18.62 -4.67
C ASN A 28 1.54 18.70 -3.81
N GLU A 29 1.40 19.20 -2.58
CA GLU A 29 2.49 19.17 -1.61
C GLU A 29 2.53 17.81 -0.93
N MET A 30 3.73 17.24 -0.78
CA MET A 30 3.92 15.97 -0.10
C MET A 30 4.81 16.14 1.13
N PHE A 31 4.34 15.65 2.27
CA PHE A 31 5.10 15.61 3.52
C PHE A 31 5.20 14.17 4.00
N VAL A 32 6.41 13.73 4.34
CA VAL A 32 6.66 12.37 4.80
C VAL A 32 6.89 12.37 6.30
N TYR A 33 6.11 11.58 7.01
CA TYR A 33 6.21 11.37 8.45
C TYR A 33 6.77 9.99 8.73
N HIS A 34 7.50 9.83 9.82
CA HIS A 34 8.11 8.58 10.25
C HIS A 34 7.63 8.22 11.66
N PRO A 35 6.38 7.72 11.80
CA PRO A 35 5.78 7.53 13.13
C PRO A 35 6.54 6.56 14.02
N GLY A 36 7.08 5.49 13.43
CA GLY A 36 7.86 4.49 14.17
C GLY A 36 9.18 5.01 14.71
N ASN A 37 9.77 6.04 14.08
CA ASN A 37 11.05 6.61 14.49
C ASN A 37 10.87 7.77 15.47
N PHE A 38 9.90 8.65 15.21
CA PHE A 38 9.77 9.91 15.93
C PHE A 38 8.46 10.06 16.70
N GLY A 39 7.49 9.16 16.51
CA GLY A 39 6.18 9.22 17.17
C GLY A 39 5.32 10.40 16.74
N ILE A 40 5.64 11.05 15.61
CA ILE A 40 4.93 12.25 15.15
C ILE A 40 4.01 11.85 13.99
N LEU A 41 2.74 12.26 14.10
CA LEU A 41 1.73 12.10 13.07
C LEU A 41 1.18 13.47 12.65
N PRO A 42 0.71 13.62 11.41
CA PRO A 42 -0.06 14.80 11.03
C PRO A 42 -1.42 14.78 11.73
N THR A 43 -2.05 15.94 11.83
CA THR A 43 -3.44 16.02 12.23
C THR A 43 -4.35 15.75 11.04
N VAL A 44 -5.60 15.33 11.32
CA VAL A 44 -6.59 15.13 10.25
C VAL A 44 -6.91 16.45 9.54
N ASP A 45 -6.92 17.57 10.26
CA ASP A 45 -7.26 18.88 9.69
C ASP A 45 -6.22 19.37 8.69
N GLU A 46 -4.95 19.01 8.86
CA GLU A 46 -3.88 19.38 7.92
C GLU A 46 -3.64 18.32 6.84
N THR A 47 -4.50 17.32 6.72
CA THR A 47 -4.36 16.22 5.76
C THR A 47 -5.50 16.23 4.77
N ASP A 48 -5.20 16.39 3.47
CA ASP A 48 -6.20 16.27 2.40
C ASP A 48 -6.23 14.86 1.82
N LEU A 49 -5.08 14.19 1.74
CA LEU A 49 -4.94 12.80 1.35
C LEU A 49 -3.91 12.14 2.27
N LEU A 50 -4.29 11.01 2.86
CA LEU A 50 -3.38 10.22 3.69
C LEU A 50 -2.90 9.00 2.91
N VAL A 51 -1.59 8.81 2.85
CA VAL A 51 -0.94 7.62 2.28
C VAL A 51 -0.25 6.88 3.42
N VAL A 52 -0.64 5.61 3.63
CA VAL A 52 -0.03 4.76 4.65
C VAL A 52 0.75 3.66 3.95
N LEU A 53 2.07 3.72 4.02
CA LEU A 53 2.97 2.82 3.31
C LEU A 53 3.20 1.49 4.05
N GLY A 54 3.98 0.63 3.44
CA GLY A 54 4.39 -0.65 4.01
C GLY A 54 5.28 -0.50 5.24
N SER A 55 5.39 -1.58 6.00
CA SER A 55 6.19 -1.66 7.21
C SER A 55 6.65 -3.10 7.42
N PRO A 56 7.82 -3.32 8.04
CA PRO A 56 8.18 -4.66 8.52
C PRO A 56 7.32 -5.11 9.71
N ASN A 57 6.59 -4.19 10.33
CA ASN A 57 5.69 -4.48 11.45
C ASN A 57 4.33 -4.98 10.97
N SER A 58 3.55 -5.51 11.91
CA SER A 58 2.15 -5.88 11.70
C SER A 58 1.23 -4.91 12.44
N PRO A 59 0.01 -4.64 11.93
CA PRO A 59 -1.00 -3.93 12.70
C PRO A 59 -1.36 -4.61 14.02
N ASN A 60 -1.05 -5.91 14.14
CA ASN A 60 -1.27 -6.69 15.36
C ASN A 60 -0.20 -6.47 16.43
N ASP A 61 0.89 -5.78 16.08
CA ASP A 61 1.95 -5.48 17.05
C ASP A 61 1.45 -4.49 18.12
N ASP A 62 1.81 -4.75 19.36
CA ASP A 62 1.44 -3.91 20.49
C ASP A 62 2.42 -2.74 20.62
N LEU A 63 2.32 -1.79 19.70
CA LEU A 63 3.14 -0.59 19.62
C LEU A 63 2.27 0.65 19.59
N ASP A 64 2.61 1.65 20.36
CA ASP A 64 1.82 2.88 20.48
C ASP A 64 1.67 3.60 19.14
N TRP A 65 2.74 3.70 18.35
CA TRP A 65 2.67 4.38 17.07
C TRP A 65 1.75 3.66 16.07
N VAL A 66 1.66 2.32 16.13
CA VAL A 66 0.74 1.53 15.29
C VAL A 66 -0.71 1.85 15.64
N LYS A 67 -1.01 1.89 16.93
CA LYS A 67 -2.35 2.24 17.43
C LYS A 67 -2.71 3.69 17.13
N ASN A 68 -1.76 4.61 17.27
CA ASN A 68 -1.98 6.03 17.02
C ASN A 68 -2.25 6.31 15.53
N GLU A 69 -1.61 5.57 14.63
CA GLU A 69 -1.95 5.66 13.20
C GLU A 69 -3.41 5.31 12.94
N ARG A 70 -3.93 4.26 13.61
CA ARG A 70 -5.34 3.89 13.44
C ARG A 70 -6.29 4.96 13.99
N VAL A 71 -5.89 5.70 15.01
CA VAL A 71 -6.68 6.85 15.48
C VAL A 71 -6.78 7.92 14.37
N LEU A 72 -5.68 8.22 13.70
CA LEU A 72 -5.69 9.15 12.57
C LEU A 72 -6.53 8.61 11.41
N ILE A 73 -6.36 7.34 11.06
CA ILE A 73 -7.14 6.70 10.00
C ILE A 73 -8.64 6.77 10.31
N ARG A 74 -9.04 6.52 11.57
CA ARG A 74 -10.44 6.64 11.99
C ARG A 74 -10.98 8.05 11.76
N LYS A 75 -10.22 9.07 12.09
CA LYS A 75 -10.62 10.46 11.87
C LYS A 75 -10.75 10.80 10.40
N MET A 76 -9.83 10.30 9.56
CA MET A 76 -9.91 10.46 8.11
C MET A 76 -11.18 9.81 7.54
N LEU A 77 -11.49 8.58 7.97
CA LEU A 77 -12.70 7.87 7.56
C LEU A 77 -13.95 8.61 8.00
N ASP A 78 -14.01 9.08 9.24
CA ASP A 78 -15.17 9.80 9.78
C ASP A 78 -15.41 11.12 9.06
N GLN A 79 -14.37 11.78 8.59
CA GLN A 79 -14.47 13.02 7.82
C GLN A 79 -14.52 12.80 6.31
N HIS A 80 -14.62 11.56 5.87
CA HIS A 80 -14.72 11.19 4.46
C HIS A 80 -13.57 11.72 3.62
N LYS A 81 -12.37 11.69 4.17
CA LYS A 81 -11.16 12.12 3.49
C LYS A 81 -10.44 10.94 2.82
N PRO A 82 -9.79 11.16 1.66
CA PRO A 82 -9.19 10.06 0.91
C PRO A 82 -7.99 9.42 1.62
N ILE A 83 -7.90 8.09 1.49
CA ILE A 83 -6.80 7.30 2.04
C ILE A 83 -6.34 6.28 1.00
N LEU A 84 -5.03 6.17 0.80
CA LEU A 84 -4.39 5.05 0.12
C LEU A 84 -3.54 4.29 1.14
N GLY A 85 -3.87 3.02 1.37
CA GLY A 85 -3.06 2.13 2.19
C GLY A 85 -2.36 1.08 1.33
N ILE A 86 -1.06 0.87 1.58
CA ILE A 86 -0.25 -0.10 0.83
C ILE A 86 0.35 -1.09 1.82
N CYS A 87 0.19 -2.38 1.56
CA CYS A 87 0.71 -3.48 2.35
C CYS A 87 0.26 -3.34 3.81
N PHE A 88 1.18 -3.08 4.75
CA PHE A 88 0.84 -2.74 6.13
C PHE A 88 -0.26 -1.67 6.21
N GLY A 89 -0.19 -0.65 5.35
CA GLY A 89 -1.18 0.43 5.34
C GLY A 89 -2.59 -0.02 5.02
N SER A 90 -2.76 -0.96 4.08
CA SER A 90 -4.07 -1.54 3.77
C SER A 90 -4.63 -2.34 4.95
N GLN A 91 -3.74 -3.05 5.65
CA GLN A 91 -4.09 -3.81 6.84
C GLN A 91 -4.50 -2.88 8.00
N GLN A 92 -3.83 -1.74 8.15
CA GLN A 92 -4.18 -0.73 9.14
C GLN A 92 -5.60 -0.18 8.93
N ILE A 93 -5.96 0.08 7.67
CA ILE A 93 -7.32 0.54 7.33
C ILE A 93 -8.35 -0.53 7.72
N ALA A 94 -8.13 -1.78 7.30
CA ALA A 94 -9.05 -2.88 7.60
C ALA A 94 -9.20 -3.07 9.12
N LYS A 95 -8.11 -3.05 9.87
CA LYS A 95 -8.15 -3.20 11.33
C LYS A 95 -8.85 -2.03 12.01
N THR A 96 -8.68 -0.82 11.52
CA THR A 96 -9.42 0.35 12.00
C THR A 96 -10.94 0.16 11.86
N LEU A 97 -11.37 -0.51 10.80
CA LEU A 97 -12.78 -0.82 10.55
C LEU A 97 -13.29 -2.03 11.33
N GLY A 98 -12.43 -2.69 12.12
CA GLY A 98 -12.81 -3.83 12.95
C GLY A 98 -12.56 -5.21 12.32
N TYR A 99 -11.84 -5.26 11.19
CA TYR A 99 -11.53 -6.52 10.49
C TYR A 99 -10.17 -7.05 10.92
N LYS A 100 -9.97 -8.35 10.74
CA LYS A 100 -8.78 -9.04 11.20
C LYS A 100 -7.64 -8.96 10.19
N VAL A 101 -6.42 -8.92 10.70
CA VAL A 101 -5.19 -9.14 9.95
C VAL A 101 -4.68 -10.53 10.34
N LEU A 102 -4.56 -11.40 9.35
CA LEU A 102 -4.29 -12.83 9.51
C LEU A 102 -3.09 -13.26 8.68
N ASP A 103 -2.55 -14.43 8.97
CA ASP A 103 -1.59 -15.06 8.07
C ASP A 103 -2.28 -15.35 6.73
N ALA A 104 -1.62 -14.99 5.64
CA ALA A 104 -2.10 -15.32 4.31
C ALA A 104 -1.89 -16.83 4.03
N PRO A 105 -2.66 -17.42 3.09
CA PRO A 105 -2.45 -18.81 2.71
C PRO A 105 -1.11 -19.09 2.04
N ALA A 106 -0.41 -18.03 1.63
CA ALA A 106 0.92 -18.11 1.00
C ALA A 106 1.75 -16.87 1.35
N LYS A 107 3.07 -17.03 1.34
CA LYS A 107 4.03 -15.94 1.41
C LYS A 107 4.42 -15.56 -0.01
N GLU A 108 4.19 -14.32 -0.38
CA GLU A 108 4.50 -13.80 -1.72
C GLU A 108 5.59 -12.73 -1.63
N VAL A 109 6.77 -13.04 -2.17
CA VAL A 109 7.89 -12.08 -2.23
C VAL A 109 8.46 -12.10 -3.64
N GLY A 110 8.19 -11.04 -4.39
CA GLY A 110 8.61 -10.90 -5.77
C GLY A 110 7.49 -10.43 -6.69
N TRP A 111 7.70 -10.61 -7.99
CA TRP A 111 6.78 -10.18 -9.04
C TRP A 111 5.77 -11.27 -9.35
N ALA A 112 4.50 -10.94 -9.29
CA ALA A 112 3.41 -11.86 -9.63
C ALA A 112 2.19 -11.11 -10.11
N PRO A 113 1.33 -11.75 -10.95
CA PRO A 113 0.13 -11.09 -11.44
C PRO A 113 -0.88 -10.79 -10.33
N VAL A 114 -1.55 -9.67 -10.48
CA VAL A 114 -2.79 -9.35 -9.77
C VAL A 114 -3.89 -9.15 -10.80
N TYR A 115 -5.10 -9.57 -10.43
CA TYR A 115 -6.26 -9.59 -11.32
C TYR A 115 -7.33 -8.64 -10.78
N LEU A 116 -7.79 -7.72 -11.64
CA LEU A 116 -8.85 -6.77 -11.28
C LEU A 116 -10.17 -7.51 -11.06
N GLN A 117 -10.82 -7.27 -9.92
CA GLN A 117 -12.07 -7.93 -9.52
C GLN A 117 -13.28 -7.01 -9.57
N ASP A 118 -13.08 -5.70 -9.63
CA ASP A 118 -14.14 -4.71 -9.68
C ASP A 118 -13.77 -3.62 -10.68
N GLN A 119 -14.74 -3.11 -11.40
CA GLN A 119 -14.51 -2.17 -12.51
C GLN A 119 -15.05 -0.76 -12.26
N THR A 120 -15.25 -0.41 -11.00
CA THR A 120 -15.68 0.94 -10.63
C THR A 120 -14.68 2.00 -11.09
N ILE A 121 -13.37 1.70 -10.97
CA ILE A 121 -12.31 2.61 -11.44
C ILE A 121 -11.99 2.25 -12.89
N THR A 122 -12.22 3.18 -13.80
CA THR A 122 -11.96 2.97 -15.22
C THR A 122 -10.48 3.12 -15.57
N GLY A 123 -10.04 2.45 -16.62
CA GLY A 123 -8.69 2.59 -17.16
C GLY A 123 -7.65 1.66 -16.51
N ILE A 124 -8.08 0.70 -15.70
CA ILE A 124 -7.18 -0.28 -15.11
C ILE A 124 -7.22 -1.57 -15.92
N PRO A 125 -6.07 -2.11 -16.37
CA PRO A 125 -6.03 -3.41 -17.04
C PRO A 125 -6.54 -4.54 -16.15
N ASP A 126 -7.12 -5.58 -16.76
CA ASP A 126 -7.64 -6.74 -16.04
C ASP A 126 -6.55 -7.52 -15.29
N LYS A 127 -5.32 -7.47 -15.80
CA LYS A 127 -4.17 -8.18 -15.24
C LYS A 127 -2.95 -7.27 -15.26
N LEU A 128 -2.26 -7.24 -14.14
CA LEU A 128 -1.04 -6.45 -13.96
C LEU A 128 -0.02 -7.26 -13.19
N THR A 129 1.27 -7.05 -13.45
CA THR A 129 2.35 -7.64 -12.66
C THR A 129 2.78 -6.65 -11.59
N ALA A 130 2.65 -7.05 -10.33
CA ALA A 130 2.94 -6.21 -9.18
C ALA A 130 4.04 -6.81 -8.31
N LEU A 131 4.68 -5.97 -7.51
CA LEU A 131 5.63 -6.42 -6.50
C LEU A 131 4.88 -6.83 -5.23
N HIS A 132 5.12 -8.06 -4.78
CA HIS A 132 4.60 -8.59 -3.52
C HIS A 132 5.74 -8.68 -2.50
N TRP A 133 5.43 -8.35 -1.25
CA TRP A 133 6.41 -8.41 -0.15
C TRP A 133 5.65 -8.62 1.15
N HIS A 134 4.98 -9.78 1.30
CA HIS A 134 4.10 -10.01 2.44
C HIS A 134 3.85 -11.49 2.73
N GLU A 135 3.45 -11.77 3.97
CA GLU A 135 2.95 -13.09 4.41
C GLU A 135 1.67 -12.99 5.22
N GLN A 136 1.23 -11.77 5.53
CA GLN A 136 -0.07 -11.51 6.15
C GLN A 136 -1.02 -10.85 5.15
N MET A 137 -2.30 -10.90 5.44
CA MET A 137 -3.36 -10.24 4.69
C MET A 137 -4.43 -9.76 5.67
N SER A 138 -5.27 -8.85 5.24
CA SER A 138 -6.48 -8.50 5.98
C SER A 138 -7.71 -9.20 5.41
N GLU A 139 -8.73 -9.37 6.23
CA GLU A 139 -10.08 -9.58 5.71
C GLU A 139 -10.46 -8.38 4.84
N ILE A 140 -11.32 -8.62 3.84
CA ILE A 140 -11.89 -7.51 3.06
C ILE A 140 -13.10 -6.97 3.82
N PRO A 141 -13.13 -5.67 4.16
CA PRO A 141 -14.29 -5.08 4.82
C PRO A 141 -15.57 -5.37 4.04
N THR A 142 -16.64 -5.77 4.73
CA THR A 142 -17.91 -6.17 4.07
C THR A 142 -18.55 -5.02 3.30
N GLU A 143 -18.35 -3.78 3.74
CA GLU A 143 -18.81 -2.57 3.06
C GLU A 143 -17.94 -2.17 1.87
N ALA A 144 -16.78 -2.81 1.69
CA ALA A 144 -15.86 -2.54 0.58
C ALA A 144 -16.05 -3.54 -0.55
N LYS A 145 -15.53 -3.19 -1.72
CA LYS A 145 -15.44 -4.08 -2.87
C LYS A 145 -14.06 -4.71 -2.93
N LEU A 146 -13.99 -6.01 -3.23
CA LEU A 146 -12.73 -6.66 -3.56
C LEU A 146 -12.23 -6.08 -4.87
N LEU A 147 -11.05 -5.44 -4.86
CA LEU A 147 -10.53 -4.74 -6.02
C LEU A 147 -9.52 -5.58 -6.81
N PHE A 148 -8.67 -6.33 -6.11
CA PHE A 148 -7.65 -7.19 -6.73
C PHE A 148 -7.52 -8.52 -6.00
N SER A 149 -7.15 -9.55 -6.75
CA SER A 149 -6.78 -10.88 -6.24
C SER A 149 -5.51 -11.36 -6.93
N SER A 150 -4.79 -12.30 -6.30
CA SER A 150 -3.69 -13.01 -6.94
C SER A 150 -3.96 -14.51 -6.96
N ASP A 151 -3.12 -15.29 -7.66
CA ASP A 151 -3.30 -16.74 -7.74
C ASP A 151 -3.23 -17.42 -6.38
N LEU A 152 -2.37 -16.95 -5.49
CA LEU A 152 -2.13 -17.58 -4.19
C LEU A 152 -2.93 -16.94 -3.06
N VAL A 153 -3.30 -15.67 -3.18
CA VAL A 153 -3.99 -14.90 -2.14
C VAL A 153 -5.14 -14.12 -2.77
N LYS A 154 -6.36 -14.42 -2.32
CA LYS A 154 -7.56 -13.75 -2.85
C LYS A 154 -7.64 -12.28 -2.43
N ASN A 155 -7.27 -11.96 -1.21
CA ASN A 155 -7.45 -10.63 -0.62
C ASN A 155 -6.25 -9.75 -0.92
N GLN A 156 -6.20 -9.18 -2.12
CA GLN A 156 -5.09 -8.34 -2.57
C GLN A 156 -5.42 -6.85 -2.64
N GLY A 157 -6.67 -6.49 -2.55
CA GLY A 157 -7.03 -5.08 -2.57
C GLY A 157 -8.51 -4.85 -2.38
N PHE A 158 -8.86 -3.67 -1.90
CA PHE A 158 -10.25 -3.28 -1.73
C PHE A 158 -10.48 -1.79 -2.06
N LEU A 159 -11.70 -1.49 -2.44
CA LEU A 159 -12.18 -0.13 -2.62
C LEU A 159 -13.33 0.08 -1.64
N LEU A 160 -13.17 1.03 -0.73
CA LEU A 160 -14.21 1.43 0.22
C LEU A 160 -14.79 2.77 -0.23
N GLY A 161 -16.07 2.75 -0.61
CA GLY A 161 -16.72 3.94 -1.15
C GLY A 161 -16.03 4.40 -2.44
N ASP A 162 -15.79 5.70 -2.54
CA ASP A 162 -15.17 6.33 -3.71
C ASP A 162 -13.81 6.97 -3.42
N ASN A 163 -13.29 6.84 -2.20
CA ASN A 163 -12.10 7.58 -1.80
C ASN A 163 -11.12 6.83 -0.89
N VAL A 164 -11.32 5.54 -0.64
CA VAL A 164 -10.39 4.74 0.16
C VAL A 164 -10.00 3.48 -0.59
N ILE A 165 -8.71 3.31 -0.83
CA ILE A 165 -8.13 2.13 -1.48
C ILE A 165 -7.11 1.49 -0.55
N GLY A 166 -7.19 0.17 -0.39
CA GLY A 166 -6.16 -0.65 0.23
C GLY A 166 -5.59 -1.64 -0.78
N LEU A 167 -4.25 -1.68 -0.90
CA LEU A 167 -3.53 -2.63 -1.74
C LEU A 167 -2.57 -3.44 -0.87
N GLN A 168 -2.64 -4.78 -0.94
CA GLN A 168 -1.71 -5.64 -0.21
C GLN A 168 -0.35 -5.71 -0.89
N PHE A 169 -0.31 -5.53 -2.18
CA PHE A 169 0.87 -5.51 -3.04
C PHE A 169 1.27 -4.07 -3.38
N HIS A 170 2.32 -3.91 -4.20
CA HIS A 170 2.94 -2.63 -4.52
C HIS A 170 2.93 -2.32 -6.01
N PHE A 171 2.35 -1.16 -6.40
CA PHE A 171 2.52 -0.53 -7.71
C PHE A 171 3.47 0.67 -7.66
N GLU A 172 3.78 1.17 -6.46
CA GLU A 172 4.56 2.40 -6.29
C GLU A 172 6.06 2.25 -6.51
N PRO A 173 6.72 1.08 -6.29
CA PRO A 173 8.17 1.01 -6.40
C PRO A 173 8.67 1.29 -7.81
N GLN A 174 9.74 2.08 -7.89
CA GLN A 174 10.58 2.24 -9.07
C GLN A 174 11.83 1.38 -8.90
N ILE A 175 12.68 1.30 -9.91
CA ILE A 175 13.81 0.35 -9.87
C ILE A 175 14.73 0.55 -8.66
N ASP A 176 14.97 1.79 -8.25
CA ASP A 176 15.82 2.05 -7.09
C ASP A 176 15.17 1.57 -5.79
N ASN A 177 13.83 1.68 -5.68
CA ASN A 177 13.09 1.16 -4.54
C ASN A 177 13.15 -0.37 -4.49
N VAL A 178 13.04 -1.02 -5.65
CA VAL A 178 13.14 -2.49 -5.74
C VAL A 178 14.54 -2.97 -5.33
N ARG A 179 15.58 -2.29 -5.80
CA ARG A 179 16.95 -2.61 -5.41
C ARG A 179 17.14 -2.44 -3.91
N GLU A 180 16.65 -1.37 -3.36
CA GLU A 180 16.81 -1.04 -1.94
C GLU A 180 16.17 -2.10 -1.04
N ILE A 181 14.93 -2.48 -1.32
CA ILE A 181 14.25 -3.52 -0.53
C ILE A 181 14.89 -4.90 -0.74
N ALA A 182 15.26 -5.25 -1.97
CA ALA A 182 15.87 -6.54 -2.27
C ALA A 182 17.27 -6.68 -1.65
N ILE A 183 18.03 -5.60 -1.56
CA ILE A 183 19.38 -5.61 -0.94
C ILE A 183 19.25 -5.63 0.59
N ASN A 184 18.37 -4.82 1.16
CA ASN A 184 18.30 -4.64 2.61
C ASN A 184 17.40 -5.66 3.31
N ASP A 185 16.44 -6.25 2.61
CA ASP A 185 15.49 -7.23 3.15
C ASP A 185 15.45 -8.52 2.29
N GLY A 186 16.52 -8.81 1.58
CA GLY A 186 16.60 -9.96 0.66
C GLY A 186 16.44 -11.31 1.34
N ALA A 187 16.86 -11.43 2.62
CA ALA A 187 16.69 -12.66 3.39
C ALA A 187 15.21 -13.09 3.47
N TYR A 188 14.31 -12.13 3.50
CA TYR A 188 12.87 -12.40 3.51
C TYR A 188 12.41 -13.16 2.25
N ALA A 189 13.00 -12.87 1.10
CA ALA A 189 12.69 -13.56 -0.16
C ALA A 189 13.25 -14.97 -0.21
N LEU A 190 14.28 -15.27 0.59
CA LEU A 190 14.98 -16.55 0.56
C LEU A 190 14.36 -17.61 1.48
N GLU A 191 13.40 -17.23 2.32
CA GLU A 191 12.79 -18.13 3.31
C GLU A 191 11.33 -18.39 3.00
N ASN A 192 10.98 -19.64 2.66
CA ASN A 192 9.59 -20.11 2.47
C ASN A 192 8.78 -19.19 1.52
N ASN A 193 9.42 -18.71 0.46
CA ASN A 193 8.78 -17.84 -0.51
C ASN A 193 8.03 -18.66 -1.57
N ASP A 194 6.71 -18.55 -1.59
CA ASP A 194 5.87 -19.31 -2.50
C ASP A 194 5.92 -18.80 -3.95
N LEU A 195 6.53 -17.64 -4.20
CA LEU A 195 6.84 -17.17 -5.55
C LEU A 195 8.18 -17.68 -6.07
N HIS A 196 9.01 -18.28 -5.20
CA HIS A 196 10.28 -18.90 -5.56
C HIS A 196 11.23 -17.97 -6.31
N GLN A 197 11.26 -16.68 -5.95
CA GLN A 197 12.14 -15.69 -6.55
C GLN A 197 13.24 -15.28 -5.57
N THR A 198 14.47 -15.21 -6.05
CA THR A 198 15.60 -14.69 -5.29
C THR A 198 15.66 -13.16 -5.39
N PRO A 199 16.35 -12.47 -4.47
CA PRO A 199 16.55 -11.02 -4.57
C PRO A 199 17.14 -10.58 -5.91
N THR A 200 18.10 -11.32 -6.44
CA THR A 200 18.70 -11.01 -7.76
C THR A 200 17.68 -11.12 -8.89
N GLU A 201 16.86 -12.18 -8.89
CA GLU A 201 15.78 -12.34 -9.88
C GLU A 201 14.75 -11.22 -9.78
N ILE A 202 14.40 -10.78 -8.56
CA ILE A 202 13.46 -9.68 -8.33
C ILE A 202 14.00 -8.38 -8.94
N ILE A 203 15.28 -8.06 -8.71
CA ILE A 203 15.92 -6.86 -9.28
C ILE A 203 15.96 -6.95 -10.81
N ASN A 204 16.38 -8.10 -11.35
CA ASN A 204 16.59 -8.28 -12.79
C ASN A 204 15.29 -8.32 -13.59
N HIS A 205 14.16 -8.59 -12.94
CA HIS A 205 12.84 -8.58 -13.60
C HIS A 205 12.53 -7.20 -14.20
N GLY A 206 12.95 -6.15 -13.52
CA GLY A 206 12.58 -4.78 -13.88
C GLY A 206 11.17 -4.41 -13.45
N VAL A 207 10.89 -3.12 -13.41
CA VAL A 207 9.57 -2.61 -13.02
C VAL A 207 8.69 -2.48 -14.26
N PRO A 208 7.49 -3.10 -14.29
CA PRO A 208 6.57 -2.93 -15.40
C PRO A 208 6.16 -1.45 -15.57
N GLU A 209 6.23 -0.95 -16.79
CA GLU A 209 5.95 0.47 -17.11
C GLU A 209 4.52 0.88 -16.72
N LYS A 210 3.56 -0.03 -16.82
CA LYS A 210 2.15 0.24 -16.53
C LYS A 210 1.87 0.50 -15.06
N ASN A 211 2.73 0.05 -14.15
CA ASN A 211 2.48 0.17 -12.71
C ASN A 211 2.37 1.63 -12.26
N LYS A 212 3.24 2.49 -12.78
CA LYS A 212 3.18 3.93 -12.48
C LYS A 212 1.88 4.55 -12.99
N ASP A 213 1.47 4.22 -14.20
CA ASP A 213 0.23 4.75 -14.79
C ASP A 213 -1.00 4.32 -13.99
N VAL A 214 -1.03 3.06 -13.56
CA VAL A 214 -2.12 2.54 -12.73
C VAL A 214 -2.13 3.22 -11.36
N MET A 215 -0.96 3.42 -10.75
CA MET A 215 -0.90 4.17 -9.48
C MET A 215 -1.47 5.58 -9.65
N PHE A 216 -1.14 6.26 -10.74
CA PHE A 216 -1.72 7.59 -11.05
C PHE A 216 -3.25 7.51 -11.20
N THR A 217 -3.75 6.50 -11.89
CA THR A 217 -5.20 6.30 -12.08
C THR A 217 -5.92 6.10 -10.75
N LEU A 218 -5.35 5.29 -9.86
CA LEU A 218 -5.91 5.04 -8.52
C LEU A 218 -5.93 6.33 -7.68
N LEU A 219 -4.82 7.05 -7.66
CA LEU A 219 -4.71 8.30 -6.92
C LEU A 219 -5.65 9.39 -7.46
N ASP A 220 -5.73 9.54 -8.77
CA ASP A 220 -6.68 10.48 -9.40
C ASP A 220 -8.13 10.15 -9.03
N PHE A 221 -8.46 8.87 -8.90
CA PHE A 221 -9.81 8.43 -8.55
C PHE A 221 -10.18 8.86 -7.12
N ILE A 222 -9.30 8.63 -6.15
CA ILE A 222 -9.61 8.96 -4.74
C ILE A 222 -9.42 10.43 -4.39
N ALA A 223 -8.62 11.16 -5.16
CA ALA A 223 -8.26 12.55 -4.89
C ALA A 223 -9.27 13.58 -5.46
N LYS A 224 -10.44 13.14 -5.82
CA LYS A 224 -11.49 14.01 -6.40
C LYS A 224 -12.02 15.04 -5.41
#